data_649128d3348b7f620ab3b2906ff87806
#
_entry.id   649128d3348b7f620ab3b2906ff87806
#
_cell.length_a   1.000
_cell.length_b   1.000
_cell.length_c   1.000
_cell.angle_alpha   90.00
_cell.angle_beta   90.00
_cell.angle_gamma   90.00
#
_symmetry.space_group_name_H-M   'P 1'
#
loop_
_entity.id
_entity.type
_entity.pdbx_description
1 polymer ?
#
loop_
_entity_poly.entity_id
_entity_poly.type
_entity_poly.pdbx_seq_one_letter_code
_entity_poly.pdbx_strand_id
1 'polypeptide(L)'
;EIATAIFKPHNINIEYKLMPWERSVIQTRSGTYNCVVGAYKTDTPDFIFPKEHWGFDTPKFFTLKDDPWIFNGSIASIKERNIGLIQGYNYYSEFDEYAKKQTDMHIQYARSEMGLETNIKKIFAGRIDTLVESSNVLHAKLNQLGKSGTLKESGNITKPVAMYMACSPKLASSERFINIINQDFLKLKQTGKLNTILNRYGLEAW
;
A
#
# COMPACT_ATOMS: atom_id res chain seq x y z
N GLU A 1 12.22 7.73 4.85
CA GLU A 1 13.10 8.84 4.46
C GLU A 1 12.32 10.13 4.17
N ILE A 2 11.24 10.12 3.39
CA ILE A 2 10.44 11.33 3.08
C ILE A 2 9.96 11.99 4.37
N ALA A 3 9.28 11.25 5.26
CA ALA A 3 8.82 11.78 6.54
C ALA A 3 9.98 12.37 7.36
N THR A 4 11.11 11.67 7.45
CA THR A 4 12.28 12.17 8.16
C THR A 4 12.80 13.48 7.56
N ALA A 5 12.83 13.59 6.21
CA ALA A 5 13.29 14.80 5.54
C ALA A 5 12.36 16.01 5.78
N ILE A 6 11.06 15.76 5.96
CA ILE A 6 10.04 16.76 6.27
C ILE A 6 10.13 17.21 7.74
N PHE A 7 10.19 16.26 8.67
CA PHE A 7 10.00 16.56 10.09
C PHE A 7 11.28 16.90 10.86
N LYS A 8 12.44 16.40 10.42
CA LYS A 8 13.73 16.67 11.08
C LYS A 8 14.07 18.18 11.22
N PRO A 9 13.82 19.05 10.22
CA PRO A 9 14.07 20.50 10.35
C PRO A 9 13.24 21.18 11.45
N HIS A 10 12.13 20.55 11.87
CA HIS A 10 11.25 21.03 12.93
C HIS A 10 11.55 20.41 14.30
N ASN A 11 12.72 19.74 14.46
CA ASN A 11 13.10 19.00 15.67
C ASN A 11 12.09 17.90 16.05
N ILE A 12 11.45 17.28 15.06
CA ILE A 12 10.52 16.17 15.25
C ILE A 12 11.18 14.90 14.73
N ASN A 13 11.38 13.93 15.62
CA ASN A 13 11.89 12.62 15.27
C ASN A 13 10.74 11.70 14.83
N ILE A 14 10.98 10.95 13.75
CA ILE A 14 10.04 9.96 13.25
C ILE A 14 10.40 8.58 13.81
N GLU A 15 9.48 7.98 14.53
CA GLU A 15 9.51 6.57 14.88
C GLU A 15 8.52 5.83 13.96
N TYR A 16 9.05 4.98 13.07
CA TYR A 16 8.24 4.22 12.13
C TYR A 16 8.04 2.79 12.64
N LYS A 17 6.77 2.41 12.83
CA LYS A 17 6.38 1.06 13.29
C LYS A 17 5.61 0.33 12.19
N LEU A 18 6.10 -0.86 11.84
CA LEU A 18 5.38 -1.77 10.96
C LEU A 18 4.38 -2.57 11.77
N MET A 19 3.17 -2.67 11.28
CA MET A 19 2.09 -3.50 11.83
C MET A 19 1.03 -3.77 10.76
N PRO A 20 0.08 -4.72 10.98
CA PRO A 20 -1.03 -4.93 10.06
C PRO A 20 -1.80 -3.63 9.79
N TRP A 21 -2.21 -3.41 8.53
CA TRP A 21 -2.85 -2.17 8.09
C TRP A 21 -4.07 -1.79 8.96
N GLU A 22 -4.99 -2.73 9.16
CA GLU A 22 -6.18 -2.51 9.98
C GLU A 22 -5.84 -2.04 11.40
N ARG A 23 -4.81 -2.63 12.02
CA ARG A 23 -4.31 -2.22 13.34
C ARG A 23 -3.69 -0.82 13.30
N SER A 24 -2.93 -0.49 12.24
CA SER A 24 -2.37 0.85 12.05
C SER A 24 -3.46 1.91 12.01
N VAL A 25 -4.53 1.65 11.25
CA VAL A 25 -5.70 2.54 11.14
C VAL A 25 -6.40 2.69 12.47
N ILE A 26 -6.72 1.58 13.16
CA ILE A 26 -7.42 1.62 14.46
C ILE A 26 -6.62 2.41 15.50
N GLN A 27 -5.33 2.14 15.62
CA GLN A 27 -4.46 2.80 16.62
C GLN A 27 -4.19 4.28 16.30
N THR A 28 -4.09 4.63 15.02
CA THR A 28 -3.98 6.03 14.61
C THR A 28 -5.31 6.76 14.84
N ARG A 29 -6.44 6.15 14.50
CA ARG A 29 -7.78 6.71 14.76
C ARG A 29 -8.03 6.98 16.24
N SER A 30 -7.57 6.10 17.11
CA SER A 30 -7.67 6.26 18.58
C SER A 30 -6.72 7.30 19.16
N GLY A 31 -5.70 7.74 18.41
CA GLY A 31 -4.67 8.68 18.88
C GLY A 31 -3.48 8.00 19.57
N THR A 32 -3.37 6.68 19.52
CA THR A 32 -2.18 5.95 20.01
C THR A 32 -0.96 6.27 19.16
N TYR A 33 -1.14 6.38 17.84
CA TYR A 33 -0.13 6.87 16.90
C TYR A 33 -0.58 8.17 16.25
N ASN A 34 0.40 8.96 15.82
CA ASN A 34 0.14 10.28 15.26
C ASN A 34 -0.44 10.21 13.85
N CYS A 35 0.18 9.43 12.96
CA CYS A 35 -0.18 9.36 11.54
C CYS A 35 0.07 7.95 11.01
N VAL A 36 -0.56 7.64 9.89
CA VAL A 36 -0.37 6.42 9.11
C VAL A 36 0.12 6.78 7.70
N VAL A 37 0.95 5.93 7.09
CA VAL A 37 1.49 6.14 5.74
C VAL A 37 0.85 5.13 4.78
N GLY A 38 0.47 5.59 3.59
CA GLY A 38 -0.15 4.75 2.56
C GLY A 38 -1.68 4.75 2.63
N ALA A 39 -2.28 5.75 3.29
CA ALA A 39 -3.74 5.86 3.38
C ALA A 39 -4.38 6.37 2.10
N TYR A 40 -5.53 5.81 1.75
CA TYR A 40 -6.46 6.39 0.79
C TYR A 40 -7.54 7.18 1.54
N LYS A 41 -8.03 8.27 0.93
CA LYS A 41 -9.10 9.07 1.54
C LYS A 41 -10.39 8.27 1.75
N THR A 42 -10.62 7.27 0.92
CA THR A 42 -11.78 6.36 1.02
C THR A 42 -11.72 5.44 2.23
N ASP A 43 -10.52 5.03 2.67
CA ASP A 43 -10.33 4.08 3.77
C ASP A 43 -10.46 4.73 5.15
N THR A 44 -10.05 6.00 5.22
CA THR A 44 -9.97 6.75 6.48
C THR A 44 -10.52 8.17 6.30
N PRO A 45 -11.81 8.32 5.89
CA PRO A 45 -12.37 9.64 5.56
C PRO A 45 -12.44 10.60 6.75
N ASP A 46 -12.34 10.08 7.97
CA ASP A 46 -12.29 10.79 9.23
C ASP A 46 -10.90 11.32 9.61
N PHE A 47 -9.83 10.90 8.91
CA PHE A 47 -8.46 11.34 9.20
C PHE A 47 -8.18 12.72 8.61
N ILE A 48 -7.12 13.37 9.11
CA ILE A 48 -6.67 14.66 8.62
C ILE A 48 -5.61 14.44 7.54
N PHE A 49 -5.91 14.89 6.31
CA PHE A 49 -5.08 14.68 5.13
C PHE A 49 -4.34 15.93 4.71
N PRO A 50 -3.10 15.81 4.21
CA PRO A 50 -2.40 16.90 3.55
C PRO A 50 -3.06 17.20 2.18
N LYS A 51 -2.71 18.36 1.62
CA LYS A 51 -3.15 18.77 0.28
C LYS A 51 -2.54 17.88 -0.80
N GLU A 52 -1.22 17.63 -0.70
CA GLU A 52 -0.46 16.85 -1.67
C GLU A 52 -0.44 15.37 -1.30
N HIS A 53 -0.60 14.51 -2.28
CA HIS A 53 -0.42 13.07 -2.13
C HIS A 53 1.07 12.69 -2.13
N TRP A 54 1.38 11.53 -1.55
CA TRP A 54 2.74 10.97 -1.48
C TRP A 54 3.00 9.89 -2.55
N GLY A 55 2.32 9.98 -3.66
CA GLY A 55 2.42 9.08 -4.78
C GLY A 55 1.08 8.50 -5.18
N PHE A 56 1.17 7.70 -6.22
CA PHE A 56 0.04 6.89 -6.66
C PHE A 56 0.33 5.43 -6.37
N ASP A 57 -0.70 4.72 -5.99
CA ASP A 57 -0.71 3.27 -5.94
C ASP A 57 -1.67 2.71 -6.97
N THR A 58 -1.31 1.54 -7.50
CA THR A 58 -2.16 0.80 -8.42
C THR A 58 -2.11 -0.66 -8.00
N PRO A 59 -3.08 -1.13 -7.19
CA PRO A 59 -3.19 -2.54 -6.89
C PRO A 59 -3.32 -3.37 -8.15
N LYS A 60 -2.50 -4.40 -8.25
CA LYS A 60 -2.40 -5.27 -9.42
C LYS A 60 -2.47 -6.73 -9.02
N PHE A 61 -2.93 -7.54 -9.95
CA PHE A 61 -2.74 -8.98 -9.87
C PHE A 61 -1.30 -9.35 -10.24
N PHE A 62 -0.74 -10.30 -9.50
CA PHE A 62 0.56 -10.88 -9.78
C PHE A 62 0.46 -12.40 -9.84
N THR A 63 1.10 -12.99 -10.84
CA THR A 63 1.16 -14.43 -11.06
C THR A 63 2.61 -14.90 -11.11
N LEU A 64 2.84 -16.22 -11.10
CA LEU A 64 4.13 -16.77 -11.47
C LEU A 64 4.49 -16.30 -12.88
N LYS A 65 5.80 -16.13 -13.15
CA LYS A 65 6.29 -15.58 -14.41
C LYS A 65 5.78 -16.34 -15.63
N ASP A 66 5.65 -17.66 -15.52
CA ASP A 66 5.27 -18.54 -16.62
C ASP A 66 3.74 -18.75 -16.75
N ASP A 67 2.94 -18.23 -15.83
CA ASP A 67 1.47 -18.26 -15.93
C ASP A 67 1.00 -17.32 -17.05
N PRO A 68 0.31 -17.81 -18.12
CA PRO A 68 -0.11 -16.96 -19.24
C PRO A 68 -1.27 -16.02 -18.92
N TRP A 69 -1.91 -16.16 -17.76
CA TRP A 69 -3.11 -15.42 -17.41
C TRP A 69 -2.84 -13.92 -17.24
N ILE A 70 -3.78 -13.13 -17.77
CA ILE A 70 -3.83 -11.66 -17.60
C ILE A 70 -5.28 -11.28 -17.27
N PHE A 71 -5.44 -10.45 -16.24
CA PHE A 71 -6.73 -9.87 -15.90
C PHE A 71 -7.21 -8.93 -17.00
N ASN A 72 -8.39 -9.15 -17.51
CA ASN A 72 -8.98 -8.40 -18.63
C ASN A 72 -9.94 -7.28 -18.19
N GLY A 73 -9.97 -6.93 -16.90
CA GLY A 73 -10.88 -5.91 -16.35
C GLY A 73 -12.25 -6.45 -15.91
N SER A 74 -12.54 -7.74 -16.12
CA SER A 74 -13.85 -8.34 -15.78
C SER A 74 -13.73 -9.28 -14.57
N ILE A 75 -14.67 -9.17 -13.63
CA ILE A 75 -14.82 -10.13 -12.52
C ILE A 75 -14.98 -11.56 -13.03
N ALA A 76 -15.57 -11.76 -14.21
CA ALA A 76 -15.70 -13.09 -14.79
C ALA A 76 -14.35 -13.78 -15.03
N SER A 77 -13.29 -13.03 -15.33
CA SER A 77 -11.96 -13.59 -15.62
C SER A 77 -11.20 -14.09 -14.39
N ILE A 78 -11.66 -13.76 -13.18
CA ILE A 78 -11.01 -14.16 -11.91
C ILE A 78 -11.75 -15.29 -11.21
N LYS A 79 -12.93 -15.73 -11.71
CA LYS A 79 -13.78 -16.72 -11.02
C LYS A 79 -13.10 -18.07 -10.79
N GLU A 80 -12.23 -18.48 -11.69
CA GLU A 80 -11.50 -19.75 -11.63
C GLU A 80 -10.12 -19.63 -10.96
N ARG A 81 -9.81 -18.45 -10.35
CA ARG A 81 -8.51 -18.20 -9.73
C ARG A 81 -8.60 -18.26 -8.21
N ASN A 82 -7.62 -18.89 -7.60
CA ASN A 82 -7.39 -18.80 -6.16
C ASN A 82 -6.53 -17.57 -5.86
N ILE A 83 -7.11 -16.60 -5.18
CA ILE A 83 -6.53 -15.25 -5.00
C ILE A 83 -6.08 -15.04 -3.56
N GLY A 84 -4.83 -14.66 -3.37
CA GLY A 84 -4.28 -14.26 -2.07
C GLY A 84 -4.44 -12.76 -1.83
N LEU A 85 -5.14 -12.40 -0.75
CA LEU A 85 -5.36 -11.02 -0.30
C LEU A 85 -4.76 -10.82 1.10
N ILE A 86 -4.63 -9.56 1.51
CA ILE A 86 -4.24 -9.19 2.87
C ILE A 86 -5.47 -8.68 3.60
N GLN A 87 -5.71 -9.20 4.80
CA GLN A 87 -6.84 -8.81 5.63
C GLN A 87 -6.79 -7.32 5.97
N GLY A 88 -7.91 -6.62 5.78
CA GLY A 88 -8.06 -5.20 6.08
C GLY A 88 -7.59 -4.26 4.97
N TYR A 89 -7.01 -4.77 3.87
CA TYR A 89 -6.73 -3.93 2.70
C TYR A 89 -8.01 -3.64 1.92
N ASN A 90 -8.06 -2.46 1.31
CA ASN A 90 -9.08 -2.08 0.33
C ASN A 90 -8.50 -2.23 -1.08
N TYR A 91 -9.14 -3.09 -1.88
CA TYR A 91 -8.72 -3.40 -3.25
C TYR A 91 -9.64 -2.77 -4.31
N TYR A 92 -10.56 -1.90 -3.88
CA TYR A 92 -11.58 -1.22 -4.67
C TYR A 92 -12.91 -1.95 -4.88
N SER A 93 -13.95 -1.11 -4.89
CA SER A 93 -15.35 -1.43 -4.65
C SER A 93 -15.89 -2.68 -5.34
N GLU A 94 -15.72 -2.81 -6.64
CA GLU A 94 -16.30 -3.96 -7.37
C GLU A 94 -15.57 -5.27 -7.04
N PHE A 95 -14.24 -5.22 -6.93
CA PHE A 95 -13.45 -6.38 -6.56
C PHE A 95 -13.66 -6.77 -5.08
N ASP A 96 -13.74 -5.79 -4.18
CA ASP A 96 -14.00 -6.04 -2.75
C ASP A 96 -15.38 -6.65 -2.53
N GLU A 97 -16.40 -6.17 -3.26
CA GLU A 97 -17.75 -6.76 -3.22
C GLU A 97 -17.79 -8.19 -3.76
N TYR A 98 -17.01 -8.48 -4.79
CA TYR A 98 -16.83 -9.84 -5.27
C TYR A 98 -16.13 -10.70 -4.22
N ALA A 99 -14.98 -10.25 -3.70
CA ALA A 99 -14.17 -11.01 -2.76
C ALA A 99 -14.92 -11.38 -1.48
N LYS A 100 -15.72 -10.47 -0.93
CA LYS A 100 -16.56 -10.71 0.25
C LYS A 100 -17.61 -11.82 0.08
N LYS A 101 -18.01 -12.09 -1.16
CA LYS A 101 -19.03 -13.12 -1.49
C LYS A 101 -18.43 -14.50 -1.78
N GLN A 102 -17.09 -14.59 -1.83
CA GLN A 102 -16.41 -15.84 -2.15
C GLN A 102 -16.09 -16.69 -0.92
N THR A 103 -15.87 -17.97 -1.16
CA THR A 103 -15.40 -18.91 -0.15
C THR A 103 -13.89 -18.76 0.08
N ASP A 104 -13.39 -19.25 1.23
CA ASP A 104 -11.97 -19.29 1.55
C ASP A 104 -11.13 -20.16 0.59
N MET A 105 -11.75 -20.93 -0.28
CA MET A 105 -11.05 -21.66 -1.33
C MET A 105 -10.57 -20.73 -2.44
N HIS A 106 -11.42 -19.79 -2.87
CA HIS A 106 -11.10 -18.86 -3.97
C HIS A 106 -10.44 -17.58 -3.48
N ILE A 107 -10.83 -17.06 -2.32
CA ILE A 107 -10.25 -15.85 -1.74
C ILE A 107 -9.61 -16.17 -0.39
N GLN A 108 -8.30 -16.13 -0.33
CA GLN A 108 -7.54 -16.50 0.86
C GLN A 108 -6.91 -15.26 1.50
N TYR A 109 -7.45 -14.82 2.63
CA TYR A 109 -6.91 -13.69 3.38
C TYR A 109 -5.71 -14.10 4.26
N ALA A 110 -4.59 -13.39 4.09
CA ALA A 110 -3.46 -13.45 5.01
C ALA A 110 -3.65 -12.42 6.14
N ARG A 111 -3.58 -12.88 7.40
CA ARG A 111 -4.00 -12.11 8.59
C ARG A 111 -2.86 -11.68 9.52
N SER A 112 -1.63 -11.65 9.05
CA SER A 112 -0.47 -11.33 9.90
C SER A 112 0.30 -10.11 9.40
N GLU A 113 1.22 -9.62 10.24
CA GLU A 113 2.21 -8.60 9.82
C GLU A 113 3.05 -9.05 8.63
N MET A 114 3.15 -10.36 8.41
CA MET A 114 3.81 -11.00 7.28
C MET A 114 2.82 -11.43 6.18
N GLY A 115 1.68 -10.73 6.05
CA GLY A 115 0.61 -11.10 5.10
C GLY A 115 1.10 -11.25 3.68
N LEU A 116 1.88 -10.28 3.17
CA LEU A 116 2.46 -10.34 1.83
C LEU A 116 3.44 -11.51 1.68
N GLU A 117 4.33 -11.72 2.63
CA GLU A 117 5.28 -12.86 2.60
C GLU A 117 4.54 -14.20 2.65
N THR A 118 3.46 -14.27 3.40
CA THR A 118 2.59 -15.44 3.43
C THR A 118 1.97 -15.73 2.06
N ASN A 119 1.44 -14.71 1.38
CA ASN A 119 0.90 -14.85 0.03
C ASN A 119 1.98 -15.21 -1.00
N ILE A 120 3.18 -14.62 -0.90
CA ILE A 120 4.34 -15.01 -1.71
C ILE A 120 4.68 -16.51 -1.50
N LYS A 121 4.70 -17.00 -0.26
CA LYS A 121 4.91 -18.43 0.02
C LYS A 121 3.79 -19.31 -0.56
N LYS A 122 2.54 -18.87 -0.48
CA LYS A 122 1.38 -19.61 -1.02
C LYS A 122 1.44 -19.74 -2.54
N ILE A 123 1.79 -18.68 -3.27
CA ILE A 123 1.84 -18.73 -4.74
C ILE A 123 2.95 -19.69 -5.21
N PHE A 124 4.12 -19.67 -4.58
CA PHE A 124 5.19 -20.63 -4.89
C PHE A 124 4.86 -22.08 -4.50
N ALA A 125 3.97 -22.26 -3.53
CA ALA A 125 3.50 -23.59 -3.13
C ALA A 125 2.27 -24.07 -3.92
N GLY A 126 1.81 -23.31 -4.93
CA GLY A 126 0.63 -23.62 -5.73
C GLY A 126 -0.70 -23.61 -4.95
N ARG A 127 -0.73 -22.91 -3.80
CA ARG A 127 -1.95 -22.80 -2.96
C ARG A 127 -2.86 -21.66 -3.39
N ILE A 128 -2.31 -20.68 -4.10
CA ILE A 128 -3.00 -19.61 -4.78
C ILE A 128 -2.40 -19.45 -6.17
N ASP A 129 -3.18 -18.97 -7.12
CA ASP A 129 -2.77 -18.75 -8.51
C ASP A 129 -2.29 -17.33 -8.74
N THR A 130 -2.78 -16.40 -7.93
CA THR A 130 -2.45 -14.97 -8.00
C THR A 130 -2.53 -14.32 -6.64
N LEU A 131 -1.81 -13.23 -6.46
CA LEU A 131 -1.94 -12.35 -5.30
C LEU A 131 -2.17 -10.92 -5.79
N VAL A 132 -2.70 -10.08 -4.90
CA VAL A 132 -2.92 -8.65 -5.17
C VAL A 132 -2.03 -7.83 -4.28
N GLU A 133 -1.26 -6.92 -4.88
CA GLU A 133 -0.40 -5.98 -4.14
C GLU A 133 -0.07 -4.75 -5.01
N SER A 134 0.47 -3.72 -4.38
CA SER A 134 1.18 -2.62 -5.03
C SER A 134 2.48 -3.12 -5.67
N SER A 135 2.78 -2.71 -6.91
CA SER A 135 4.00 -3.13 -7.61
C SER A 135 5.25 -2.82 -6.81
N ASN A 136 5.35 -1.60 -6.27
CA ASN A 136 6.53 -1.17 -5.53
C ASN A 136 6.73 -1.97 -4.24
N VAL A 137 5.66 -2.28 -3.53
CA VAL A 137 5.69 -3.06 -2.29
C VAL A 137 6.09 -4.51 -2.59
N LEU A 138 5.47 -5.13 -3.61
CA LEU A 138 5.81 -6.50 -3.99
C LEU A 138 7.25 -6.62 -4.48
N HIS A 139 7.70 -5.75 -5.39
CA HIS A 139 9.06 -5.80 -5.90
C HIS A 139 10.11 -5.61 -4.80
N ALA A 140 9.89 -4.67 -3.88
CA ALA A 140 10.76 -4.49 -2.71
C ALA A 140 10.82 -5.75 -1.84
N LYS A 141 9.66 -6.40 -1.60
CA LYS A 141 9.59 -7.64 -0.82
C LYS A 141 10.26 -8.81 -1.54
N LEU A 142 10.03 -8.97 -2.84
CA LEU A 142 10.67 -10.02 -3.64
C LEU A 142 12.20 -9.84 -3.67
N ASN A 143 12.67 -8.60 -3.80
CA ASN A 143 14.11 -8.32 -3.73
C ASN A 143 14.69 -8.69 -2.36
N GLN A 144 14.04 -8.31 -1.28
CA GLN A 144 14.43 -8.68 0.10
C GLN A 144 14.52 -10.21 0.29
N LEU A 145 13.63 -10.96 -0.37
CA LEU A 145 13.57 -12.41 -0.30
C LEU A 145 14.50 -13.13 -1.30
N GLY A 146 15.26 -12.41 -2.12
CA GLY A 146 16.07 -12.98 -3.19
C GLY A 146 15.26 -13.63 -4.31
N LYS A 147 14.03 -13.17 -4.55
CA LYS A 147 13.06 -13.70 -5.52
C LYS A 147 12.66 -12.70 -6.62
N SER A 148 13.52 -11.71 -6.91
CA SER A 148 13.27 -10.73 -7.98
C SER A 148 13.03 -11.42 -9.32
N GLY A 149 12.04 -10.91 -10.08
CA GLY A 149 11.72 -11.41 -11.42
C GLY A 149 11.00 -12.76 -11.48
N THR A 150 10.57 -13.32 -10.34
CA THR A 150 9.85 -14.61 -10.29
C THR A 150 8.33 -14.47 -10.43
N LEU A 151 7.80 -13.31 -10.10
CA LEU A 151 6.41 -12.93 -10.33
C LEU A 151 6.33 -11.84 -11.40
N LYS A 152 5.22 -11.79 -12.10
CA LYS A 152 4.91 -10.74 -13.09
C LYS A 152 3.59 -10.05 -12.78
N GLU A 153 3.47 -8.82 -13.24
CA GLU A 153 2.21 -8.09 -13.27
C GLU A 153 1.24 -8.72 -14.25
N SER A 154 0.02 -8.99 -13.81
CA SER A 154 -1.02 -9.67 -14.58
C SER A 154 -2.32 -8.89 -14.63
N GLY A 155 -2.22 -7.56 -14.60
CA GLY A 155 -3.31 -6.62 -14.82
C GLY A 155 -3.65 -5.78 -13.59
N ASN A 156 -4.17 -4.58 -13.84
CA ASN A 156 -4.54 -3.60 -12.82
C ASN A 156 -5.97 -3.85 -12.35
N ILE A 157 -6.20 -3.81 -11.04
CA ILE A 157 -7.56 -3.87 -10.47
C ILE A 157 -8.28 -2.54 -10.68
N THR A 158 -7.55 -1.44 -10.57
CA THR A 158 -8.10 -0.09 -10.70
C THR A 158 -7.11 0.85 -11.38
N LYS A 159 -7.56 2.07 -11.65
CA LYS A 159 -6.68 3.18 -12.05
C LYS A 159 -5.77 3.58 -10.88
N PRO A 160 -4.65 4.29 -11.15
CA PRO A 160 -3.79 4.80 -10.08
C PRO A 160 -4.57 5.64 -9.07
N VAL A 161 -4.34 5.41 -7.79
CA VAL A 161 -5.00 6.07 -6.67
C VAL A 161 -3.99 6.82 -5.83
N ALA A 162 -4.30 8.06 -5.52
CA ALA A 162 -3.46 8.89 -4.67
C ALA A 162 -3.40 8.33 -3.24
N MET A 163 -2.19 8.12 -2.73
CA MET A 163 -1.96 7.72 -1.35
C MET A 163 -1.30 8.83 -0.55
N TYR A 164 -1.54 8.82 0.76
CA TYR A 164 -1.17 9.91 1.65
C TYR A 164 -0.51 9.41 2.94
N MET A 165 0.21 10.29 3.58
CA MET A 165 0.37 10.23 5.03
C MET A 165 -0.82 10.95 5.65
N ALA A 166 -1.65 10.25 6.43
CA ALA A 166 -2.84 10.81 7.07
C ALA A 166 -2.71 10.76 8.59
N CYS A 167 -3.17 11.80 9.29
CA CYS A 167 -2.97 11.92 10.73
C CYS A 167 -4.28 11.73 11.50
N SER A 168 -4.12 11.36 12.79
CA SER A 168 -5.21 11.06 13.71
C SER A 168 -6.24 12.19 13.81
N PRO A 169 -7.55 11.87 13.74
CA PRO A 169 -8.60 12.87 13.98
C PRO A 169 -8.70 13.29 15.44
N LYS A 170 -8.06 12.56 16.38
CA LYS A 170 -8.18 12.80 17.82
C LYS A 170 -7.05 13.61 18.44
N LEU A 171 -5.90 13.72 17.76
CA LEU A 171 -4.74 14.40 18.34
C LEU A 171 -4.69 15.86 17.89
N ALA A 172 -4.61 16.78 18.85
CA ALA A 172 -4.44 18.21 18.59
C ALA A 172 -3.17 18.54 17.78
N SER A 173 -2.15 17.67 17.83
CA SER A 173 -0.92 17.83 17.06
C SER A 173 -1.09 17.53 15.56
N SER A 174 -2.15 16.89 15.13
CA SER A 174 -2.35 16.45 13.75
C SER A 174 -2.38 17.60 12.77
N GLU A 175 -3.12 18.68 13.08
CA GLU A 175 -3.14 19.88 12.23
C GLU A 175 -1.75 20.49 12.05
N ARG A 176 -0.94 20.54 13.11
CA ARG A 176 0.46 21.00 13.03
C ARG A 176 1.27 20.12 12.09
N PHE A 177 1.14 18.80 12.21
CA PHE A 177 1.87 17.86 11.35
C PHE A 177 1.46 17.97 9.89
N ILE A 178 0.17 18.08 9.61
CA ILE A 178 -0.35 18.27 8.26
C ILE A 178 0.14 19.59 7.64
N ASN A 179 0.19 20.67 8.42
CA ASN A 179 0.72 21.95 7.95
C ASN A 179 2.22 21.86 7.60
N ILE A 180 3.01 21.17 8.42
CA ILE A 180 4.43 20.90 8.12
C ILE A 180 4.56 20.08 6.82
N ILE A 181 3.77 19.01 6.67
CA ILE A 181 3.76 18.20 5.46
C ILE A 181 3.43 19.06 4.23
N ASN A 182 2.37 19.86 4.29
CA ASN A 182 1.94 20.71 3.18
C ASN A 182 3.03 21.68 2.72
N GLN A 183 3.79 22.25 3.65
CA GLN A 183 4.86 23.20 3.33
C GLN A 183 6.14 22.52 2.84
N ASP A 184 6.62 21.53 3.57
CA ASP A 184 7.95 20.98 3.34
C ASP A 184 7.98 19.88 2.29
N PHE A 185 6.86 19.16 2.07
CA PHE A 185 6.76 18.24 0.94
C PHE A 185 6.85 18.99 -0.40
N LEU A 186 6.20 20.13 -0.51
CA LEU A 186 6.30 20.97 -1.69
C LEU A 186 7.76 21.45 -1.92
N LYS A 187 8.47 21.84 -0.84
CA LYS A 187 9.89 22.19 -0.92
C LYS A 187 10.75 21.01 -1.38
N LEU A 188 10.48 19.78 -0.91
CA LEU A 188 11.19 18.59 -1.38
C LEU A 188 11.02 18.37 -2.88
N LYS A 189 9.81 18.61 -3.42
CA LYS A 189 9.53 18.54 -4.87
C LYS A 189 10.33 19.62 -5.61
N GLN A 190 10.19 20.87 -5.21
CA GLN A 190 10.81 22.02 -5.88
C GLN A 190 12.34 21.99 -5.89
N THR A 191 12.96 21.44 -4.84
CA THR A 191 14.44 21.36 -4.73
C THR A 191 15.01 20.09 -5.36
N GLY A 192 14.19 19.21 -5.93
CA GLY A 192 14.62 17.92 -6.48
C GLY A 192 15.03 16.89 -5.43
N LYS A 193 14.92 17.23 -4.13
CA LYS A 193 15.30 16.32 -3.04
C LYS A 193 14.37 15.10 -2.97
N LEU A 194 13.10 15.25 -3.36
CA LEU A 194 12.18 14.12 -3.47
C LEU A 194 12.71 13.09 -4.48
N ASN A 195 13.12 13.53 -5.69
CA ASN A 195 13.73 12.66 -6.69
C ASN A 195 14.98 11.94 -6.14
N THR A 196 15.84 12.66 -5.44
CA THR A 196 17.05 12.08 -4.83
C THR A 196 16.71 10.96 -3.84
N ILE A 197 15.62 11.12 -3.07
CA ILE A 197 15.16 10.07 -2.15
C ILE A 197 14.59 8.89 -2.94
N LEU A 198 13.71 9.13 -3.89
CA LEU A 198 12.98 8.08 -4.63
C LEU A 198 13.90 7.25 -5.52
N ASN A 199 14.89 7.87 -6.17
CA ASN A 199 15.86 7.18 -7.03
C ASN A 199 16.66 6.10 -6.30
N ARG A 200 16.87 6.23 -4.97
CA ARG A 200 17.51 5.17 -4.15
C ARG A 200 16.70 3.88 -4.09
N TYR A 201 15.40 3.98 -4.37
CA TYR A 201 14.45 2.87 -4.40
C TYR A 201 14.05 2.48 -5.82
N GLY A 202 14.69 3.07 -6.85
CA GLY A 202 14.33 2.84 -8.25
C GLY A 202 12.99 3.45 -8.64
N LEU A 203 12.54 4.49 -7.92
CA LEU A 203 11.27 5.19 -8.15
C LEU A 203 11.53 6.58 -8.71
N GLU A 204 10.58 7.07 -9.50
CA GLU A 204 10.55 8.44 -10.02
C GLU A 204 9.53 9.28 -9.25
N ALA A 205 9.75 10.60 -9.20
CA ALA A 205 8.76 11.51 -8.62
C ALA A 205 7.62 11.75 -9.61
N TRP A 206 6.45 12.02 -9.06
CA TRP A 206 5.18 12.29 -9.74
C TRP A 206 4.83 13.77 -9.74
#